data_9c68867b4c2b98a62802e910f02e59ba
#
_entry.id   9c68867b4c2b98a62802e910f02e59ba
#
_cell.length_a   1.000
_cell.length_b   1.000
_cell.length_c   1.000
_cell.angle_alpha   90.00
_cell.angle_beta   90.00
_cell.angle_gamma   90.00
#
_symmetry.space_group_name_H-M   'P 1'
#
loop_
_entity.id
_entity.type
_entity.pdbx_description
1 polymer ?
#
loop_
_entity_poly.entity_id
_entity_poly.type
_entity_poly.pdbx_seq_one_letter_code
_entity_poly.pdbx_strand_id
1 'polypeptide(L)'
;MEANAYELGRVLSQDFQLPNLKDKGKKRSLARYVYELTDKNKGVGQILDKKATLRQIVQTNLALGRIPNVSDINPADFLVSPHDLVYRILSREKDFESQALVFFLRDYSGSMGGKVTQAVVSQHVMLYSWLMYQYEKQVETRFILHDTEAREVADFYKYHSYKVAGGTKVFTAFKLVNDIVERENLDRDYNIYVFHGTDGDDWDKDGKQTLEEIERMMRYVARIGVSIVEHSYVGSKQTEVEKYLKSSGILEKHKDHIKLDIMGENVDDSRIIQGIKKLIS
;
A
#
# COMPACT_ATOMS: atom_id res chain seq x y z
N MET A 1 0.69 15.68 4.34
CA MET A 1 0.32 14.26 4.61
C MET A 1 1.14 13.30 3.73
N GLU A 2 1.18 13.49 2.42
CA GLU A 2 1.94 12.61 1.49
C GLU A 2 3.45 12.55 1.75
N ALA A 3 4.11 13.67 2.07
CA ALA A 3 5.54 13.68 2.37
C ALA A 3 5.90 12.85 3.61
N ASN A 4 5.07 12.91 4.66
CA ASN A 4 5.29 12.12 5.88
C ASN A 4 4.98 10.62 5.65
N ALA A 5 4.00 10.31 4.80
CA ALA A 5 3.67 8.96 4.41
C ALA A 5 4.82 8.30 3.62
N TYR A 6 5.46 9.07 2.73
CA TYR A 6 6.61 8.61 1.95
C TYR A 6 7.84 8.30 2.84
N GLU A 7 8.14 9.16 3.81
CA GLU A 7 9.22 8.93 4.78
C GLU A 7 8.96 7.69 5.65
N LEU A 8 7.73 7.51 6.14
CA LEU A 8 7.28 6.31 6.85
C LEU A 8 7.42 5.06 5.99
N GLY A 9 6.97 5.12 4.74
CA GLY A 9 7.09 4.02 3.78
C GLY A 9 8.54 3.61 3.56
N ARG A 10 9.47 4.55 3.51
CA ARG A 10 10.91 4.30 3.36
C ARG A 10 11.50 3.53 4.56
N VAL A 11 11.11 3.88 5.77
CA VAL A 11 11.57 3.20 6.99
C VAL A 11 11.05 1.77 7.05
N LEU A 12 9.81 1.55 6.63
CA LEU A 12 9.17 0.23 6.63
C LEU A 12 9.67 -0.67 5.49
N SER A 13 10.08 -0.09 4.35
CA SER A 13 10.43 -0.84 3.13
C SER A 13 11.66 -1.74 3.25
N GLN A 14 12.53 -1.50 4.23
CA GLN A 14 13.75 -2.29 4.42
C GLN A 14 13.45 -3.73 4.89
N ASP A 15 12.29 -3.96 5.51
CA ASP A 15 11.96 -5.22 6.18
C ASP A 15 10.72 -5.94 5.59
N PHE A 16 9.97 -5.31 4.68
CA PHE A 16 8.66 -5.81 4.27
C PHE A 16 8.57 -6.18 2.79
N GLN A 17 7.90 -7.31 2.52
CA GLN A 17 7.51 -7.72 1.17
C GLN A 17 6.08 -8.28 1.21
N LEU A 18 5.33 -8.12 0.12
CA LEU A 18 4.02 -8.74 -0.01
C LEU A 18 4.18 -10.27 -0.05
N PRO A 19 3.55 -11.01 0.88
CA PRO A 19 3.65 -12.46 0.93
C PRO A 19 2.86 -13.11 -0.21
N ASN A 20 3.24 -14.34 -0.58
CA ASN A 20 2.51 -15.14 -1.57
C ASN A 20 2.27 -14.45 -2.93
N LEU A 21 3.11 -13.48 -3.29
CA LEU A 21 3.01 -12.78 -4.57
C LEU A 21 3.33 -13.76 -5.71
N LYS A 22 2.33 -14.05 -6.53
CA LYS A 22 2.47 -14.89 -7.72
C LYS A 22 2.61 -14.01 -8.96
N ASP A 23 3.44 -14.41 -9.90
CA ASP A 23 3.48 -13.76 -11.20
C ASP A 23 2.17 -14.08 -11.97
N LYS A 24 1.33 -13.08 -12.14
CA LYS A 24 0.07 -13.18 -12.90
C LYS A 24 0.27 -12.99 -14.40
N GLY A 25 1.54 -13.00 -14.82
CA GLY A 25 1.94 -12.67 -16.18
C GLY A 25 1.95 -11.15 -16.37
N LYS A 26 3.01 -10.62 -16.94
CA LYS A 26 3.06 -9.20 -17.32
C LYS A 26 2.07 -8.96 -18.45
N LYS A 27 0.87 -8.61 -18.15
CA LYS A 27 0.00 -7.95 -19.12
C LYS A 27 0.62 -6.58 -19.37
N ARG A 28 1.42 -6.50 -20.43
CA ARG A 28 1.76 -5.20 -20.98
C ARG A 28 0.44 -4.62 -21.45
N SER A 29 0.00 -3.54 -20.84
CA SER A 29 -1.16 -2.82 -21.33
C SER A 29 -0.91 -2.50 -22.80
N LEU A 30 -1.66 -3.09 -23.70
CA LEU A 30 -1.57 -2.78 -25.12
C LEU A 30 -2.08 -1.36 -25.41
N ALA A 31 -2.82 -0.79 -24.45
CA ALA A 31 -3.52 0.49 -24.59
C ALA A 31 -2.92 1.63 -23.78
N ARG A 32 -2.11 1.36 -22.75
CA ARG A 32 -1.60 2.40 -21.85
C ARG A 32 -0.12 2.65 -22.10
N TYR A 33 0.19 3.83 -22.57
CA TYR A 33 1.55 4.33 -22.69
C TYR A 33 1.69 5.56 -21.82
N VAL A 34 2.76 5.59 -21.03
CA VAL A 34 3.16 6.77 -20.28
C VAL A 34 4.29 7.45 -21.06
N TYR A 35 4.20 8.76 -21.18
CA TYR A 35 5.29 9.54 -21.77
C TYR A 35 6.10 10.11 -20.60
N GLU A 36 7.31 9.60 -20.42
CA GLU A 36 8.25 10.08 -19.41
C GLU A 36 9.50 10.68 -20.05
N LEU A 37 10.04 11.72 -19.42
CA LEU A 37 11.29 12.36 -19.86
C LEU A 37 12.49 11.58 -19.32
N THR A 38 12.58 10.30 -19.69
CA THR A 38 13.57 9.36 -19.14
C THR A 38 14.86 9.34 -19.94
N ASP A 39 14.77 9.43 -21.25
CA ASP A 39 15.94 9.36 -22.11
C ASP A 39 16.66 10.68 -22.24
N LYS A 40 18.00 10.61 -22.34
CA LYS A 40 18.86 11.76 -22.56
C LYS A 40 19.59 11.60 -23.89
N ASN A 41 19.54 12.63 -24.71
CA ASN A 41 20.25 12.69 -25.96
C ASN A 41 21.14 13.92 -26.05
N LYS A 42 22.28 13.81 -26.74
CA LYS A 42 23.18 14.93 -26.98
C LYS A 42 22.81 15.64 -28.29
N GLY A 43 22.71 16.96 -28.19
CA GLY A 43 22.48 17.83 -29.34
C GLY A 43 21.06 18.03 -29.79
N VAL A 44 20.12 17.09 -29.51
CA VAL A 44 18.71 17.17 -29.95
C VAL A 44 17.77 16.63 -28.87
N GLY A 45 16.66 17.33 -28.60
CA GLY A 45 15.62 16.91 -27.67
C GLY A 45 14.59 18.01 -27.39
N GLN A 46 13.62 17.73 -26.54
CA GLN A 46 12.50 18.64 -26.27
C GLN A 46 12.78 19.59 -25.11
N ILE A 47 13.46 19.12 -24.06
CA ILE A 47 13.75 19.91 -22.87
C ILE A 47 15.23 19.82 -22.54
N LEU A 48 15.90 20.98 -22.46
CA LEU A 48 17.31 21.05 -22.08
C LEU A 48 17.50 20.62 -20.61
N ASP A 49 18.29 19.57 -20.39
CA ASP A 49 18.74 19.17 -19.04
C ASP A 49 19.96 20.06 -18.66
N LYS A 50 19.67 21.19 -18.01
CA LYS A 50 20.69 22.16 -17.62
C LYS A 50 21.82 21.57 -16.80
N LYS A 51 21.51 20.64 -15.86
CA LYS A 51 22.51 20.00 -14.97
C LYS A 51 23.41 19.03 -15.75
N ALA A 52 22.83 18.23 -16.63
CA ALA A 52 23.61 17.32 -17.46
C ALA A 52 24.45 18.08 -18.50
N THR A 53 23.89 19.12 -19.11
CA THR A 53 24.59 20.03 -20.03
C THR A 53 25.78 20.69 -19.37
N LEU A 54 25.60 21.31 -18.17
CA LEU A 54 26.70 21.93 -17.46
C LEU A 54 27.81 20.92 -17.15
N ARG A 55 27.45 19.72 -16.71
CA ARG A 55 28.44 18.65 -16.45
C ARG A 55 29.23 18.30 -17.71
N GLN A 56 28.55 18.20 -18.86
CA GLN A 56 29.19 17.91 -20.14
C GLN A 56 30.14 19.05 -20.57
N ILE A 57 29.70 20.31 -20.46
CA ILE A 57 30.52 21.49 -20.75
C ILE A 57 31.81 21.48 -19.91
N VAL A 58 31.70 21.26 -18.60
CA VAL A 58 32.87 21.18 -17.72
C VAL A 58 33.80 20.04 -18.13
N GLN A 59 33.28 18.86 -18.46
CA GLN A 59 34.09 17.73 -18.91
C GLN A 59 34.82 18.03 -20.19
N THR A 60 34.15 18.66 -21.18
CA THR A 60 34.76 19.07 -22.45
C THR A 60 35.89 20.08 -22.23
N ASN A 61 35.66 21.11 -21.40
CA ASN A 61 36.69 22.12 -21.14
C ASN A 61 37.88 21.59 -20.31
N LEU A 62 37.65 20.64 -19.40
CA LEU A 62 38.72 19.90 -18.73
C LEU A 62 39.56 19.09 -19.70
N ALA A 63 38.90 18.35 -20.59
CA ALA A 63 39.59 17.54 -21.63
C ALA A 63 40.40 18.40 -22.60
N LEU A 64 39.96 19.64 -22.86
CA LEU A 64 40.66 20.60 -23.69
C LEU A 64 41.77 21.40 -22.94
N GLY A 65 41.99 21.12 -21.67
CA GLY A 65 42.96 21.84 -20.82
C GLY A 65 42.64 23.30 -20.58
N ARG A 66 41.38 23.72 -20.77
CA ARG A 66 40.95 25.12 -20.61
C ARG A 66 40.64 25.51 -19.19
N ILE A 67 40.58 24.58 -18.26
CA ILE A 67 40.37 24.81 -16.82
C ILE A 67 41.63 24.40 -16.07
N PRO A 68 42.59 25.29 -15.89
CA PRO A 68 43.84 24.92 -15.24
C PRO A 68 43.74 24.78 -13.71
N ASN A 69 42.78 25.43 -13.05
CA ASN A 69 42.55 25.35 -11.59
C ASN A 69 41.08 25.40 -11.25
N VAL A 70 40.64 24.46 -10.40
CA VAL A 70 39.24 24.36 -9.94
C VAL A 70 38.83 25.54 -9.03
N SER A 71 39.78 26.29 -8.51
CA SER A 71 39.55 27.42 -7.60
C SER A 71 39.31 28.77 -8.30
N ASP A 72 39.58 28.88 -9.59
CA ASP A 72 39.41 30.13 -10.35
C ASP A 72 38.68 29.87 -11.67
N ILE A 73 37.44 29.44 -11.54
CA ILE A 73 36.59 29.10 -12.69
C ILE A 73 35.76 30.33 -13.10
N ASN A 74 36.09 30.92 -14.23
CA ASN A 74 35.25 31.94 -14.85
C ASN A 74 34.35 31.29 -15.91
N PRO A 75 33.01 31.28 -15.71
CA PRO A 75 32.09 30.69 -16.68
C PRO A 75 32.13 31.31 -18.08
N ALA A 76 32.63 32.53 -18.22
CA ALA A 76 32.77 33.24 -19.49
C ALA A 76 33.85 32.61 -20.40
N ASP A 77 34.79 31.88 -19.83
CA ASP A 77 35.91 31.24 -20.56
C ASP A 77 35.56 29.84 -21.08
N PHE A 78 34.35 29.34 -20.74
CA PHE A 78 33.93 28.03 -21.22
C PHE A 78 33.60 28.02 -22.71
N LEU A 79 34.22 27.09 -23.40
CA LEU A 79 33.78 26.72 -24.74
C LEU A 79 32.50 25.87 -24.59
N VAL A 80 31.40 26.32 -25.17
CA VAL A 80 30.14 25.57 -25.24
C VAL A 80 29.97 25.07 -26.69
N SER A 81 30.02 23.77 -26.87
CA SER A 81 29.72 23.13 -28.15
C SER A 81 28.24 22.73 -28.20
N PRO A 82 27.60 22.75 -29.37
CA PRO A 82 26.28 22.15 -29.55
C PRO A 82 26.21 20.69 -29.13
N HIS A 83 27.32 19.97 -29.20
CA HIS A 83 27.43 18.56 -28.76
C HIS A 83 27.46 18.42 -27.21
N ASP A 84 27.68 19.50 -26.47
CA ASP A 84 27.63 19.50 -25.00
C ASP A 84 26.20 19.64 -24.46
N LEU A 85 25.27 20.07 -25.31
CA LEU A 85 23.88 20.24 -24.95
C LEU A 85 23.21 18.87 -24.75
N VAL A 86 22.73 18.62 -23.56
CA VAL A 86 22.02 17.38 -23.21
C VAL A 86 20.55 17.70 -23.06
N TYR A 87 19.74 17.01 -23.82
CA TYR A 87 18.29 17.18 -23.82
C TYR A 87 17.61 15.96 -23.23
N ARG A 88 16.47 16.18 -22.58
CA ARG A 88 15.53 15.12 -22.23
C ARG A 88 14.58 14.91 -23.40
N ILE A 89 14.36 13.65 -23.72
CA ILE A 89 13.44 13.21 -24.76
C ILE A 89 12.25 12.55 -24.08
N LEU A 90 11.06 12.86 -24.57
CA LEU A 90 9.84 12.19 -24.18
C LEU A 90 9.85 10.80 -24.81
N SER A 91 10.16 9.78 -24.02
CA SER A 91 10.07 8.39 -24.46
C SER A 91 8.70 7.82 -24.14
N ARG A 92 8.21 6.99 -25.05
CA ARG A 92 6.96 6.26 -24.88
C ARG A 92 7.25 4.95 -24.18
N GLU A 93 7.00 4.90 -22.87
CA GLU A 93 7.17 3.68 -22.11
C GLU A 93 5.84 2.94 -21.95
N LYS A 94 5.91 1.60 -21.95
CA LYS A 94 4.74 0.79 -21.65
C LYS A 94 4.46 0.88 -20.17
N ASP A 95 3.26 1.28 -19.80
CA ASP A 95 2.79 1.22 -18.42
C ASP A 95 2.65 -0.24 -17.99
N PHE A 96 3.12 -0.58 -16.79
CA PHE A 96 2.94 -1.90 -16.21
C PHE A 96 1.65 -1.90 -15.41
N GLU A 97 0.76 -2.84 -15.72
CA GLU A 97 -0.45 -3.04 -14.92
C GLU A 97 -0.07 -3.55 -13.53
N SER A 98 -0.80 -3.08 -12.53
CA SER A 98 -0.66 -3.51 -11.15
C SER A 98 -0.86 -5.02 -11.02
N GLN A 99 -0.02 -5.68 -10.22
CA GLN A 99 -0.11 -7.13 -9.99
C GLN A 99 -0.75 -7.49 -8.65
N ALA A 100 -0.95 -6.52 -7.78
CA ALA A 100 -1.57 -6.71 -6.49
C ALA A 100 -2.72 -5.72 -6.29
N LEU A 101 -3.79 -6.21 -5.68
CA LEU A 101 -4.92 -5.42 -5.23
C LEU A 101 -5.10 -5.63 -3.73
N VAL A 102 -5.07 -4.53 -2.99
CA VAL A 102 -5.16 -4.53 -1.54
C VAL A 102 -6.47 -3.89 -1.11
N PHE A 103 -7.30 -4.67 -0.42
CA PHE A 103 -8.51 -4.18 0.23
C PHE A 103 -8.22 -3.82 1.68
N PHE A 104 -8.50 -2.58 2.05
CA PHE A 104 -8.49 -2.12 3.43
C PHE A 104 -9.93 -2.10 3.95
N LEU A 105 -10.21 -2.90 4.97
CA LEU A 105 -11.52 -3.00 5.61
C LEU A 105 -11.42 -2.38 7.00
N ARG A 106 -12.29 -1.44 7.31
CA ARG A 106 -12.35 -0.86 8.65
C ARG A 106 -13.76 -0.94 9.19
N ASP A 107 -13.83 -1.48 10.38
CA ASP A 107 -14.97 -1.35 11.24
C ASP A 107 -15.16 0.11 11.65
N TYR A 108 -16.38 0.65 11.50
CA TYR A 108 -16.71 1.99 11.97
C TYR A 108 -17.95 1.99 12.85
N SER A 109 -18.23 0.85 13.49
CA SER A 109 -19.29 0.65 14.48
C SER A 109 -19.17 1.59 15.69
N GLY A 110 -20.22 1.69 16.48
CA GLY A 110 -20.27 2.60 17.62
C GLY A 110 -19.21 2.36 18.68
N SER A 111 -18.76 1.12 18.85
CA SER A 111 -17.71 0.70 19.78
C SER A 111 -16.32 1.14 19.33
N MET A 112 -16.09 1.34 18.04
CA MET A 112 -14.80 1.77 17.48
C MET A 112 -14.36 3.19 17.86
N GLY A 113 -14.90 3.79 18.90
CA GLY A 113 -14.60 5.18 19.28
C GLY A 113 -13.18 5.41 19.79
N GLY A 114 -12.67 6.66 19.65
CA GLY A 114 -11.46 7.13 20.32
C GLY A 114 -10.16 6.47 19.86
N LYS A 115 -9.41 5.91 20.82
CA LYS A 115 -8.07 5.36 20.61
C LYS A 115 -8.05 4.09 19.74
N VAL A 116 -9.11 3.27 19.81
CA VAL A 116 -9.25 2.06 18.99
C VAL A 116 -9.24 2.41 17.51
N THR A 117 -10.10 3.33 17.08
CA THR A 117 -10.08 3.83 15.70
C THR A 117 -8.72 4.42 15.33
N GLN A 118 -8.10 5.20 16.23
CA GLN A 118 -6.78 5.79 15.95
C GLN A 118 -5.72 4.71 15.69
N ALA A 119 -5.68 3.65 16.49
CA ALA A 119 -4.71 2.56 16.32
C ALA A 119 -4.93 1.81 15.00
N VAL A 120 -6.17 1.44 14.65
CA VAL A 120 -6.51 0.79 13.38
C VAL A 120 -6.14 1.69 12.21
N VAL A 121 -6.53 2.96 12.28
CA VAL A 121 -6.23 3.93 11.21
C VAL A 121 -4.72 4.14 11.06
N SER A 122 -3.97 4.29 12.15
CA SER A 122 -2.51 4.42 12.10
C SER A 122 -1.86 3.20 11.44
N GLN A 123 -2.31 1.98 11.78
CA GLN A 123 -1.81 0.76 11.14
C GLN A 123 -2.11 0.74 9.64
N HIS A 124 -3.33 1.10 9.23
CA HIS A 124 -3.69 1.14 7.81
C HIS A 124 -2.97 2.27 7.06
N VAL A 125 -2.73 3.43 7.69
CA VAL A 125 -1.89 4.50 7.12
C VAL A 125 -0.47 4.01 6.87
N MET A 126 0.14 3.34 7.85
CA MET A 126 1.50 2.80 7.72
C MET A 126 1.57 1.75 6.61
N LEU A 127 0.63 0.79 6.57
CA LEU A 127 0.53 -0.21 5.51
C LEU A 127 0.36 0.44 4.12
N TYR A 128 -0.56 1.38 3.99
CA TYR A 128 -0.81 2.09 2.75
C TYR A 128 0.43 2.87 2.28
N SER A 129 1.08 3.58 3.21
CA SER A 129 2.29 4.35 2.92
C SER A 129 3.44 3.46 2.44
N TRP A 130 3.63 2.31 3.10
CA TRP A 130 4.60 1.31 2.69
C TRP A 130 4.32 0.76 1.29
N LEU A 131 3.07 0.40 1.00
CA LEU A 131 2.67 -0.10 -0.32
C LEU A 131 2.93 0.93 -1.42
N MET A 132 2.55 2.19 -1.18
CA MET A 132 2.77 3.29 -2.13
C MET A 132 4.25 3.59 -2.34
N TYR A 133 5.07 3.46 -1.30
CA TYR A 133 6.51 3.66 -1.42
C TYR A 133 7.20 2.51 -2.17
N GLN A 134 6.94 1.27 -1.77
CA GLN A 134 7.69 0.11 -2.26
C GLN A 134 7.22 -0.39 -3.62
N TYR A 135 5.92 -0.32 -3.88
CA TYR A 135 5.31 -0.88 -5.09
C TYR A 135 4.75 0.17 -6.03
N GLU A 136 4.69 1.43 -5.60
CA GLU A 136 4.26 2.59 -6.39
C GLU A 136 3.03 2.30 -7.27
N LYS A 137 3.23 2.17 -8.59
CA LYS A 137 2.18 1.91 -9.58
C LYS A 137 1.81 0.41 -9.74
N GLN A 138 2.44 -0.48 -8.98
CA GLN A 138 2.24 -1.93 -9.09
C GLN A 138 1.19 -2.49 -8.12
N VAL A 139 0.64 -1.64 -7.26
CA VAL A 139 -0.41 -2.00 -6.30
C VAL A 139 -1.59 -1.06 -6.45
N GLU A 140 -2.76 -1.64 -6.61
CA GLU A 140 -4.04 -0.94 -6.49
C GLU A 140 -4.60 -1.11 -5.08
N THR A 141 -5.33 -0.12 -4.61
CA THR A 141 -5.94 -0.14 -3.27
C THR A 141 -7.41 0.17 -3.34
N ARG A 142 -8.22 -0.56 -2.57
CA ARG A 142 -9.66 -0.31 -2.38
C ARG A 142 -9.98 -0.22 -0.90
N PHE A 143 -10.96 0.58 -0.56
CA PHE A 143 -11.29 0.92 0.82
C PHE A 143 -12.74 0.61 1.11
N ILE A 144 -12.96 -0.20 2.14
CA ILE A 144 -14.29 -0.64 2.57
C ILE A 144 -14.50 -0.25 4.03
N LEU A 145 -15.62 0.39 4.30
CA LEU A 145 -16.12 0.65 5.65
C LEU A 145 -17.30 -0.27 5.91
N HIS A 146 -17.40 -0.81 7.11
CA HIS A 146 -18.53 -1.62 7.50
C HIS A 146 -19.00 -1.33 8.93
N ASP A 147 -20.30 -1.44 9.12
CA ASP A 147 -21.00 -1.54 10.40
C ASP A 147 -21.98 -2.72 10.32
N THR A 148 -23.28 -2.47 10.20
CA THR A 148 -24.30 -3.48 9.86
C THR A 148 -24.35 -3.78 8.36
N GLU A 149 -23.80 -2.89 7.56
CA GLU A 149 -23.65 -2.99 6.10
C GLU A 149 -22.25 -2.58 5.71
N ALA A 150 -21.76 -3.12 4.59
CA ALA A 150 -20.46 -2.74 4.04
C ALA A 150 -20.62 -1.88 2.80
N ARG A 151 -19.71 -0.90 2.64
CA ARG A 151 -19.66 -0.01 1.48
C ARG A 151 -18.24 0.30 1.08
N GLU A 152 -17.99 0.33 -0.21
CA GLU A 152 -16.76 0.83 -0.78
C GLU A 152 -16.74 2.38 -0.74
N VAL A 153 -15.59 2.97 -0.41
CA VAL A 153 -15.36 4.41 -0.43
C VAL A 153 -14.29 4.76 -1.44
N ALA A 154 -14.43 5.93 -2.07
CA ALA A 154 -13.67 6.27 -3.27
C ALA A 154 -12.17 6.43 -3.05
N ASP A 155 -11.74 6.83 -1.84
CA ASP A 155 -10.35 7.14 -1.57
C ASP A 155 -9.99 6.98 -0.09
N PHE A 156 -8.67 6.99 0.18
CA PHE A 156 -8.13 6.87 1.52
C PHE A 156 -8.55 8.02 2.45
N TYR A 157 -8.74 9.23 1.92
CA TYR A 157 -9.14 10.37 2.74
C TYR A 157 -10.56 10.18 3.30
N LYS A 158 -11.50 9.75 2.47
CA LYS A 158 -12.85 9.41 2.90
C LYS A 158 -12.85 8.24 3.89
N TYR A 159 -12.07 7.20 3.60
CA TYR A 159 -11.89 6.06 4.47
C TYR A 159 -11.41 6.46 5.88
N HIS A 160 -10.46 7.38 5.95
CA HIS A 160 -9.93 7.88 7.21
C HIS A 160 -10.91 8.79 7.97
N SER A 161 -11.63 9.67 7.27
CA SER A 161 -12.41 10.77 7.87
C SER A 161 -13.82 10.38 8.32
N TYR A 162 -14.33 9.21 7.94
CA TYR A 162 -15.66 8.78 8.33
C TYR A 162 -15.78 8.60 9.85
N LYS A 163 -16.85 9.20 10.40
CA LYS A 163 -17.17 9.10 11.84
C LYS A 163 -17.87 7.78 12.14
N VAL A 164 -17.59 7.29 13.33
CA VAL A 164 -18.12 6.06 13.90
C VAL A 164 -19.64 6.13 14.08
N ALA A 165 -20.37 5.13 13.64
CA ALA A 165 -21.83 4.99 13.83
C ALA A 165 -22.29 3.55 13.51
N GLY A 166 -23.32 3.07 14.19
CA GLY A 166 -23.99 1.80 13.88
C GLY A 166 -23.55 0.61 14.75
N GLY A 167 -24.03 -0.57 14.39
CA GLY A 167 -23.67 -1.85 15.02
C GLY A 167 -22.59 -2.57 14.21
N THR A 168 -22.31 -3.86 14.52
CA THR A 168 -21.21 -4.58 13.89
C THR A 168 -21.65 -5.91 13.30
N LYS A 169 -21.44 -6.08 11.99
CA LYS A 169 -21.55 -7.34 11.26
C LYS A 169 -20.32 -7.53 10.37
N VAL A 170 -19.33 -8.20 10.90
CA VAL A 170 -18.02 -8.36 10.23
C VAL A 170 -18.13 -9.05 8.88
N PHE A 171 -19.01 -10.07 8.75
CA PHE A 171 -19.19 -10.80 7.51
C PHE A 171 -19.55 -9.91 6.32
N THR A 172 -20.22 -8.77 6.53
CA THR A 172 -20.64 -7.87 5.44
C THR A 172 -19.45 -7.32 4.67
N ALA A 173 -18.34 -7.02 5.36
CA ALA A 173 -17.11 -6.55 4.75
C ALA A 173 -16.45 -7.62 3.87
N PHE A 174 -16.30 -8.84 4.39
CA PHE A 174 -15.71 -9.95 3.64
C PHE A 174 -16.60 -10.36 2.45
N LYS A 175 -17.92 -10.38 2.66
CA LYS A 175 -18.88 -10.63 1.59
C LYS A 175 -18.75 -9.60 0.45
N LEU A 176 -18.66 -8.32 0.79
CA LEU A 176 -18.51 -7.27 -0.22
C LEU A 176 -17.22 -7.43 -1.03
N VAL A 177 -16.09 -7.80 -0.39
CA VAL A 177 -14.85 -8.11 -1.10
C VAL A 177 -15.05 -9.28 -2.06
N ASN A 178 -15.66 -10.39 -1.61
CA ASN A 178 -15.96 -11.55 -2.46
C ASN A 178 -16.81 -11.16 -3.66
N ASP A 179 -17.88 -10.41 -3.43
CA ASP A 179 -18.80 -9.97 -4.48
C ASP A 179 -18.12 -9.05 -5.50
N ILE A 180 -17.23 -8.17 -5.07
CA ILE A 180 -16.42 -7.31 -5.96
C ILE A 180 -15.46 -8.15 -6.80
N VAL A 181 -14.69 -9.04 -6.14
CA VAL A 181 -13.67 -9.86 -6.82
C VAL A 181 -14.31 -10.75 -7.87
N GLU A 182 -15.42 -11.39 -7.55
CA GLU A 182 -16.14 -12.28 -8.48
C GLU A 182 -16.81 -11.50 -9.62
N ARG A 183 -17.49 -10.39 -9.31
CA ARG A 183 -18.15 -9.56 -10.32
C ARG A 183 -17.16 -8.98 -11.34
N GLU A 184 -15.98 -8.58 -10.89
CA GLU A 184 -14.97 -7.92 -11.71
C GLU A 184 -13.89 -8.90 -12.22
N ASN A 185 -13.94 -10.18 -11.82
CA ASN A 185 -12.95 -11.23 -12.14
C ASN A 185 -11.51 -10.84 -11.78
N LEU A 186 -11.34 -10.19 -10.61
CA LEU A 186 -10.06 -9.60 -10.20
C LEU A 186 -9.00 -10.63 -9.83
N ASP A 187 -9.41 -11.81 -9.36
CA ASP A 187 -8.54 -12.93 -8.98
C ASP A 187 -7.69 -13.46 -10.15
N ARG A 188 -8.17 -13.26 -11.37
CA ARG A 188 -7.42 -13.61 -12.57
C ARG A 188 -6.20 -12.72 -12.79
N ASP A 189 -6.36 -11.43 -12.53
CA ASP A 189 -5.40 -10.41 -12.94
C ASP A 189 -4.53 -9.90 -11.78
N TYR A 190 -5.01 -10.07 -10.53
CA TYR A 190 -4.35 -9.55 -9.33
C TYR A 190 -4.08 -10.63 -8.28
N ASN A 191 -3.02 -10.42 -7.51
CA ASN A 191 -2.87 -11.06 -6.20
C ASN A 191 -3.68 -10.23 -5.19
N ILE A 192 -4.65 -10.86 -4.54
CA ILE A 192 -5.61 -10.18 -3.66
C ILE A 192 -5.13 -10.24 -2.21
N TYR A 193 -5.09 -9.08 -1.57
CA TYR A 193 -4.75 -8.91 -0.16
C TYR A 193 -5.88 -8.21 0.56
N VAL A 194 -6.17 -8.64 1.79
CA VAL A 194 -7.25 -8.06 2.61
C VAL A 194 -6.70 -7.75 3.99
N PHE A 195 -6.77 -6.49 4.41
CA PHE A 195 -6.41 -6.06 5.76
C PHE A 195 -7.64 -5.50 6.47
N HIS A 196 -8.07 -6.17 7.52
CA HIS A 196 -9.25 -5.82 8.31
C HIS A 196 -8.86 -5.33 9.69
N GLY A 197 -9.38 -4.18 10.09
CA GLY A 197 -9.20 -3.61 11.43
C GLY A 197 -10.54 -3.42 12.14
N THR A 198 -10.65 -3.94 13.38
CA THR A 198 -11.86 -3.96 14.20
C THR A 198 -11.49 -3.90 15.68
N ASP A 199 -12.45 -3.61 16.57
CA ASP A 199 -12.31 -3.81 18.01
C ASP A 199 -12.64 -5.25 18.46
N GLY A 200 -13.09 -6.07 17.52
CA GLY A 200 -13.38 -7.48 17.73
C GLY A 200 -14.81 -7.79 18.16
N ASP A 201 -15.67 -6.80 18.27
CA ASP A 201 -17.11 -7.02 18.47
C ASP A 201 -17.73 -7.55 17.17
N ASP A 202 -18.66 -8.50 17.28
CA ASP A 202 -19.49 -8.97 16.17
C ASP A 202 -20.83 -9.46 16.67
N TRP A 203 -21.89 -9.13 15.95
CA TRP A 203 -23.24 -9.65 16.26
C TRP A 203 -23.39 -11.13 15.93
N ASP A 204 -22.59 -11.65 14.98
CA ASP A 204 -22.47 -13.07 14.69
C ASP A 204 -21.50 -13.73 15.69
N LYS A 205 -22.00 -14.00 16.91
CA LYS A 205 -21.17 -14.49 18.01
C LYS A 205 -20.40 -15.77 17.74
N ASP A 206 -20.95 -16.64 16.90
CA ASP A 206 -20.31 -17.89 16.47
C ASP A 206 -19.43 -17.70 15.23
N GLY A 207 -19.48 -16.53 14.61
CA GLY A 207 -18.70 -16.16 13.42
C GLY A 207 -19.02 -16.99 12.19
N LYS A 208 -20.17 -17.69 12.16
CA LYS A 208 -20.50 -18.64 11.08
C LYS A 208 -20.48 -17.96 9.71
N GLN A 209 -21.16 -16.81 9.59
CA GLN A 209 -21.21 -16.08 8.31
C GLN A 209 -19.85 -15.52 7.93
N THR A 210 -19.11 -14.98 8.91
CA THR A 210 -17.75 -14.45 8.69
C THR A 210 -16.79 -15.56 8.24
N LEU A 211 -16.83 -16.71 8.90
CA LEU A 211 -15.97 -17.85 8.54
C LEU A 211 -16.32 -18.42 7.15
N GLU A 212 -17.60 -18.48 6.79
CA GLU A 212 -18.03 -18.90 5.44
C GLU A 212 -17.47 -17.96 4.36
N GLU A 213 -17.51 -16.65 4.58
CA GLU A 213 -16.97 -15.68 3.60
C GLU A 213 -15.42 -15.71 3.55
N ILE A 214 -14.75 -15.93 4.67
CA ILE A 214 -13.30 -16.12 4.70
C ILE A 214 -12.91 -17.41 3.95
N GLU A 215 -13.59 -18.53 4.17
CA GLU A 215 -13.34 -19.77 3.43
C GLU A 215 -13.57 -19.59 1.91
N ARG A 216 -14.58 -18.81 1.52
CA ARG A 216 -14.80 -18.45 0.12
C ARG A 216 -13.60 -17.72 -0.48
N MET A 217 -12.97 -16.79 0.28
CA MET A 217 -11.76 -16.07 -0.13
C MET A 217 -10.54 -16.94 -0.31
N MET A 218 -10.43 -18.07 0.39
CA MET A 218 -9.25 -18.95 0.30
C MET A 218 -9.00 -19.49 -1.11
N ARG A 219 -9.97 -19.39 -2.01
CA ARG A 219 -9.81 -19.79 -3.41
C ARG A 219 -8.86 -18.88 -4.19
N TYR A 220 -8.74 -17.60 -3.78
CA TYR A 220 -8.05 -16.60 -4.56
C TYR A 220 -7.13 -15.66 -3.76
N VAL A 221 -7.36 -15.51 -2.44
CA VAL A 221 -6.63 -14.54 -1.63
C VAL A 221 -5.18 -14.97 -1.42
N ALA A 222 -4.26 -14.01 -1.54
CA ALA A 222 -2.86 -14.20 -1.21
C ALA A 222 -2.62 -14.03 0.30
N ARG A 223 -3.30 -13.09 0.96
CA ARG A 223 -3.20 -12.86 2.41
C ARG A 223 -4.46 -12.17 2.95
N ILE A 224 -4.92 -12.63 4.13
CA ILE A 224 -5.84 -11.92 5.00
C ILE A 224 -5.08 -11.59 6.29
N GLY A 225 -5.02 -10.31 6.63
CA GLY A 225 -4.52 -9.81 7.90
C GLY A 225 -5.68 -9.24 8.71
N VAL A 226 -5.94 -9.80 9.88
CA VAL A 226 -6.96 -9.28 10.81
C VAL A 226 -6.26 -8.65 12.01
N SER A 227 -6.57 -7.38 12.26
CA SER A 227 -6.12 -6.64 13.44
C SER A 227 -7.29 -6.38 14.38
N ILE A 228 -7.15 -6.85 15.60
CA ILE A 228 -8.11 -6.54 16.68
C ILE A 228 -7.43 -5.56 17.62
N VAL A 229 -8.11 -4.43 17.88
CA VAL A 229 -7.66 -3.43 18.85
C VAL A 229 -8.63 -3.46 20.04
N GLU A 230 -8.18 -4.05 21.15
CA GLU A 230 -8.99 -4.24 22.34
C GLU A 230 -9.08 -2.98 23.17
N HIS A 231 -10.28 -2.71 23.69
CA HIS A 231 -10.49 -1.66 24.67
C HIS A 231 -9.91 -2.03 26.04
N SER A 232 -9.36 -1.05 26.72
CA SER A 232 -8.76 -1.24 28.06
C SER A 232 -9.77 -1.75 29.12
N TYR A 233 -11.06 -1.55 28.92
CA TYR A 233 -12.12 -1.98 29.85
C TYR A 233 -12.60 -3.42 29.63
N VAL A 234 -12.25 -4.06 28.51
CA VAL A 234 -12.67 -5.45 28.22
C VAL A 234 -11.96 -6.46 29.13
N GLY A 235 -10.83 -6.09 29.70
CA GLY A 235 -10.04 -6.96 30.57
C GLY A 235 -9.43 -8.13 29.82
N SER A 236 -9.39 -9.31 30.46
CA SER A 236 -8.77 -10.52 29.87
C SER A 236 -9.74 -11.40 29.06
N LYS A 237 -10.93 -10.91 28.72
CA LYS A 237 -11.89 -11.67 27.93
C LYS A 237 -11.58 -11.51 26.44
N GLN A 238 -11.58 -12.66 25.74
CA GLN A 238 -11.46 -12.66 24.28
C GLN A 238 -12.68 -12.00 23.64
N THR A 239 -12.44 -11.22 22.58
CA THR A 239 -13.49 -10.65 21.75
C THR A 239 -14.18 -11.74 20.91
N GLU A 240 -15.37 -11.45 20.37
CA GLU A 240 -16.11 -12.39 19.55
C GLU A 240 -15.31 -12.82 18.32
N VAL A 241 -14.71 -11.86 17.60
CA VAL A 241 -13.89 -12.13 16.41
C VAL A 241 -12.68 -12.98 16.74
N GLU A 242 -11.95 -12.66 17.83
CA GLU A 242 -10.83 -13.47 18.30
C GLU A 242 -11.26 -14.90 18.61
N LYS A 243 -12.36 -15.04 19.35
CA LYS A 243 -12.87 -16.33 19.82
C LYS A 243 -13.18 -17.26 18.65
N TYR A 244 -13.98 -16.80 17.67
CA TYR A 244 -14.37 -17.69 16.57
C TYR A 244 -13.23 -17.95 15.60
N LEU A 245 -12.31 -17.00 15.34
CA LEU A 245 -11.14 -17.23 14.52
C LEU A 245 -10.20 -18.28 15.11
N LYS A 246 -10.00 -18.27 16.44
CA LYS A 246 -9.16 -19.27 17.12
C LYS A 246 -9.85 -20.62 17.28
N SER A 247 -11.13 -20.64 17.67
CA SER A 247 -11.84 -21.89 17.95
C SER A 247 -12.25 -22.67 16.72
N SER A 248 -12.41 -22.03 15.56
CA SER A 248 -12.75 -22.70 14.31
C SER A 248 -11.60 -23.50 13.67
N GLY A 249 -10.35 -23.28 14.11
CA GLY A 249 -9.16 -23.89 13.51
C GLY A 249 -8.79 -23.28 12.15
N ILE A 250 -9.45 -22.21 11.70
CA ILE A 250 -9.20 -21.60 10.39
C ILE A 250 -7.78 -21.02 10.29
N LEU A 251 -7.23 -20.51 11.40
CA LEU A 251 -5.88 -19.94 11.45
C LEU A 251 -4.81 -21.01 11.23
N GLU A 252 -4.98 -22.20 11.81
CA GLU A 252 -4.08 -23.33 11.63
C GLU A 252 -4.22 -23.95 10.25
N LYS A 253 -5.46 -24.12 9.78
CA LYS A 253 -5.77 -24.68 8.46
C LYS A 253 -5.17 -23.83 7.34
N HIS A 254 -5.20 -22.50 7.48
CA HIS A 254 -4.77 -21.54 6.47
C HIS A 254 -3.65 -20.62 6.98
N LYS A 255 -2.71 -21.17 7.77
CA LYS A 255 -1.63 -20.41 8.43
C LYS A 255 -0.79 -19.54 7.49
N ASP A 256 -0.68 -19.93 6.22
CA ASP A 256 0.08 -19.20 5.20
C ASP A 256 -0.75 -18.11 4.49
N HIS A 257 -2.04 -18.04 4.76
CA HIS A 257 -2.95 -17.08 4.15
C HIS A 257 -3.63 -16.14 5.16
N ILE A 258 -3.87 -16.59 6.39
CA ILE A 258 -4.56 -15.80 7.42
C ILE A 258 -3.62 -15.51 8.57
N LYS A 259 -3.54 -14.25 8.95
CA LYS A 259 -2.79 -13.80 10.14
C LYS A 259 -3.68 -12.93 11.01
N LEU A 260 -3.53 -13.12 12.32
CA LEU A 260 -4.24 -12.39 13.35
C LEU A 260 -3.24 -11.65 14.23
N ASP A 261 -3.43 -10.35 14.39
CA ASP A 261 -2.75 -9.54 15.40
C ASP A 261 -3.77 -8.95 16.38
N ILE A 262 -3.43 -8.99 17.67
CA ILE A 262 -4.28 -8.46 18.75
C ILE A 262 -3.43 -7.47 19.53
N MET A 263 -3.92 -6.26 19.70
CA MET A 263 -3.22 -5.18 20.41
C MET A 263 -4.22 -4.37 21.25
N GLY A 264 -3.74 -3.75 22.31
CA GLY A 264 -4.57 -2.85 23.13
C GLY A 264 -4.70 -1.47 22.46
N GLU A 265 -5.65 -0.66 22.94
CA GLU A 265 -5.89 0.69 22.41
C GLU A 265 -4.78 1.70 22.71
N ASN A 266 -3.92 1.45 23.70
CA ASN A 266 -2.81 2.32 24.08
C ASN A 266 -1.49 1.84 23.49
N VAL A 267 -1.41 1.71 22.16
CA VAL A 267 -0.24 1.25 21.45
C VAL A 267 0.59 2.41 20.92
N ASP A 268 1.90 2.20 20.87
CA ASP A 268 2.85 3.09 20.20
C ASP A 268 3.11 2.61 18.75
N ASP A 269 3.81 3.44 18.00
CA ASP A 269 4.15 3.13 16.60
C ASP A 269 4.98 1.85 16.48
N SER A 270 5.85 1.56 17.48
CA SER A 270 6.68 0.35 17.47
C SER A 270 5.82 -0.91 17.53
N ARG A 271 4.78 -0.92 18.39
CA ARG A 271 3.85 -2.05 18.48
C ARG A 271 3.00 -2.18 17.22
N ILE A 272 2.59 -1.06 16.61
CA ILE A 272 1.86 -1.07 15.33
C ILE A 272 2.72 -1.70 14.23
N ILE A 273 4.00 -1.32 14.13
CA ILE A 273 4.96 -1.89 13.17
C ILE A 273 5.14 -3.41 13.39
N GLN A 274 5.24 -3.85 14.65
CA GLN A 274 5.28 -5.29 14.96
C GLN A 274 4.01 -6.02 14.50
N GLY A 275 2.84 -5.40 14.69
CA GLY A 275 1.57 -5.92 14.18
C GLY A 275 1.58 -6.07 12.66
N ILE A 276 2.03 -5.04 11.95
CA ILE A 276 2.18 -5.09 10.49
C ILE A 276 3.10 -6.24 10.08
N LYS A 277 4.28 -6.38 10.72
CA LYS A 277 5.21 -7.50 10.47
C LYS A 277 4.50 -8.85 10.59
N LYS A 278 3.71 -9.02 11.64
CA LYS A 278 2.96 -10.25 11.89
C LYS A 278 1.89 -10.53 10.83
N LEU A 279 1.22 -9.49 10.32
CA LEU A 279 0.18 -9.65 9.30
C LEU A 279 0.74 -10.04 7.92
N ILE A 280 1.95 -9.60 7.61
CA ILE A 280 2.58 -9.82 6.31
C ILE A 280 3.66 -10.92 6.31
N SER A 281 3.98 -11.48 7.48
CA SER A 281 4.98 -12.58 7.62
C SER A 281 4.54 -13.95 7.09
#